data_37a3e4bae1745183dd2b1e4ac6165b27
#
_entry.id   37a3e4bae1745183dd2b1e4ac6165b27
#
_cell.length_a   1.000
_cell.length_b   1.000
_cell.length_c   1.000
_cell.angle_alpha   90.00
_cell.angle_beta   90.00
_cell.angle_gamma   90.00
#
_symmetry.space_group_name_H-M   'P 1'
#
loop_
_entity.id
_entity.type
_entity.pdbx_description
1 polymer ?
#
loop_
_entity_poly.entity_id
_entity_poly.type
_entity_poly.pdbx_seq_one_letter_code
_entity_poly.pdbx_strand_id
1 'polypeptide(L)'
;MASTIKEIKNPWIRTLAEYGLITVSIWIMVIGIYFFKFPNHFAFGGVTGFSTVFSQLLHCSASTFTTAANYALLVLGFIFLGKSVGIRTVYATIVMSVSLQALDALVPMHGTLTDQPMLELVFAIMLPAVGSAILFNIDASSGGTDVIAMILKKYTSMNIGSALMAADVAAVGLSFAMYGPSTGLFSIMGLVAKSMVVDNVIENMNLCKCFNIVCEHPQAICNFIIHDLNRSATTFEARGAYSDAHKTVIMTTMRRSQAIRLRNFIRQQEPTAFIMIENSSEIIGKGFSPV
;
A
#
# COMPACT_ATOMS: atom_id res chain seq x y z
N MET A 1 -2.48 -1.69 -9.63
CA MET A 1 -3.54 -0.67 -9.80
C MET A 1 -2.97 0.71 -10.14
N ALA A 2 -2.13 1.32 -9.32
CA ALA A 2 -1.52 2.62 -9.63
C ALA A 2 -0.78 2.65 -10.97
N SER A 3 -0.12 1.57 -11.33
CA SER A 3 0.59 1.43 -12.60
C SER A 3 -0.35 1.38 -13.83
N THR A 4 -1.54 0.80 -13.67
CA THR A 4 -2.55 0.74 -14.74
C THR A 4 -3.19 2.12 -14.96
N ILE A 5 -3.37 2.89 -13.89
CA ILE A 5 -3.89 4.27 -13.99
C ILE A 5 -2.87 5.18 -14.70
N LYS A 6 -1.55 4.98 -14.48
CA LYS A 6 -0.49 5.73 -15.18
C LYS A 6 -0.45 5.46 -16.69
N GLU A 7 -1.01 4.34 -17.17
CA GLU A 7 -1.09 4.00 -18.60
C GLU A 7 -2.29 4.66 -19.34
N ILE A 8 -3.22 5.28 -18.63
CA ILE A 8 -4.35 5.99 -19.22
C ILE A 8 -3.85 7.23 -19.96
N LYS A 9 -4.03 7.27 -21.29
CA LYS A 9 -3.55 8.35 -22.15
C LYS A 9 -4.28 9.67 -21.90
N ASN A 10 -5.57 9.62 -21.52
CA ASN A 10 -6.37 10.82 -21.29
C ASN A 10 -6.13 11.35 -19.86
N PRO A 11 -5.60 12.59 -19.69
CA PRO A 11 -5.26 13.14 -18.39
C PRO A 11 -6.46 13.31 -17.46
N TRP A 12 -7.63 13.66 -18.00
CA TRP A 12 -8.85 13.81 -17.20
C TRP A 12 -9.37 12.49 -16.62
N ILE A 13 -9.38 11.44 -17.45
CA ILE A 13 -9.81 10.10 -17.00
C ILE A 13 -8.82 9.56 -15.97
N ARG A 14 -7.54 9.82 -16.17
CA ARG A 14 -6.50 9.43 -15.22
C ARG A 14 -6.70 10.11 -13.86
N THR A 15 -6.91 11.43 -13.84
CA THR A 15 -7.15 12.18 -12.60
C THR A 15 -8.42 11.69 -11.90
N LEU A 16 -9.52 11.49 -12.65
CA LEU A 16 -10.76 10.97 -12.09
C LEU A 16 -10.57 9.58 -11.46
N ALA A 17 -9.82 8.71 -12.13
CA ALA A 17 -9.52 7.37 -11.62
C ALA A 17 -8.64 7.41 -10.36
N GLU A 18 -7.65 8.31 -10.29
CA GLU A 18 -6.82 8.52 -9.10
C GLU A 18 -7.67 8.97 -7.89
N TYR A 19 -8.51 9.99 -8.04
CA TYR A 19 -9.39 10.46 -6.97
C TYR A 19 -10.48 9.45 -6.59
N GLY A 20 -11.02 8.73 -7.55
CA GLY A 20 -11.95 7.61 -7.29
C GLY A 20 -11.29 6.51 -6.46
N LEU A 21 -10.04 6.14 -6.78
CA LEU A 21 -9.29 5.16 -6.01
C LEU A 21 -9.00 5.65 -4.58
N ILE A 22 -8.64 6.94 -4.42
CA ILE A 22 -8.47 7.56 -3.09
C ILE A 22 -9.76 7.44 -2.28
N THR A 23 -10.90 7.79 -2.88
CA THR A 23 -12.20 7.74 -2.19
C THR A 23 -12.55 6.32 -1.73
N VAL A 24 -12.40 5.32 -2.60
CA VAL A 24 -12.65 3.91 -2.27
C VAL A 24 -11.71 3.44 -1.15
N SER A 25 -10.43 3.78 -1.22
CA SER A 25 -9.44 3.42 -0.19
C SER A 25 -9.80 4.01 1.16
N ILE A 26 -10.22 5.29 1.19
CA ILE A 26 -10.66 5.95 2.42
C ILE A 26 -11.91 5.30 2.99
N TRP A 27 -12.91 4.94 2.18
CA TRP A 27 -14.11 4.26 2.67
C TRP A 27 -13.79 2.90 3.29
N ILE A 28 -12.88 2.11 2.68
CA ILE A 28 -12.39 0.86 3.26
C ILE A 28 -11.77 1.12 4.64
N MET A 29 -10.93 2.15 4.77
CA MET A 29 -10.31 2.52 6.04
C MET A 29 -11.34 2.96 7.08
N VAL A 30 -12.26 3.84 6.69
CA VAL A 30 -13.29 4.42 7.57
C VAL A 30 -14.17 3.33 8.16
N ILE A 31 -14.60 2.34 7.36
CA ILE A 31 -15.36 1.19 7.83
C ILE A 31 -14.57 0.44 8.92
N GLY A 32 -13.31 0.13 8.67
CA GLY A 32 -12.45 -0.57 9.63
C GLY A 32 -12.22 0.21 10.92
N ILE A 33 -12.05 1.52 10.82
CA ILE A 33 -11.79 2.39 11.96
C ILE A 33 -13.08 2.62 12.78
N TYR A 34 -14.17 2.97 12.12
CA TYR A 34 -15.39 3.38 12.78
C TYR A 34 -16.10 2.19 13.46
N PHE A 35 -16.30 1.10 12.76
CA PHE A 35 -17.08 -0.04 13.26
C PHE A 35 -16.29 -1.01 14.13
N PHE A 36 -14.97 -1.17 13.91
CA PHE A 36 -14.20 -2.20 14.60
C PHE A 36 -13.14 -1.65 15.55
N LYS A 37 -12.52 -0.51 15.22
CA LYS A 37 -11.40 0.00 16.00
C LYS A 37 -11.85 0.91 17.15
N PHE A 38 -12.70 1.89 16.88
CA PHE A 38 -13.15 2.85 17.89
C PHE A 38 -13.94 2.20 19.02
N PRO A 39 -14.93 1.31 18.77
CA PRO A 39 -15.71 0.69 19.83
C PRO A 39 -14.87 -0.20 20.77
N ASN A 40 -13.81 -0.82 20.24
CA ASN A 40 -12.90 -1.67 21.02
C ASN A 40 -11.76 -0.90 21.70
N HIS A 41 -11.67 0.40 21.55
CA HIS A 41 -10.60 1.25 22.07
C HIS A 41 -9.19 0.82 21.60
N PHE A 42 -9.06 0.22 20.43
CA PHE A 42 -7.75 -0.18 19.89
C PHE A 42 -6.93 1.05 19.50
N ALA A 43 -5.79 1.26 20.15
CA ALA A 43 -4.98 2.47 20.02
C ALA A 43 -3.74 2.25 19.14
N PHE A 44 -3.92 1.75 17.93
CA PHE A 44 -2.89 1.67 16.90
C PHE A 44 -3.34 2.42 15.65
N GLY A 45 -2.42 2.69 14.74
CA GLY A 45 -2.74 3.25 13.42
C GLY A 45 -3.02 4.73 13.43
N GLY A 46 -2.04 5.48 13.82
CA GLY A 46 -2.00 6.90 13.62
C GLY A 46 -2.80 7.75 14.59
N VAL A 47 -3.21 8.90 14.10
CA VAL A 47 -4.08 9.82 14.86
C VAL A 47 -5.33 9.12 15.36
N THR A 48 -5.87 8.15 14.61
CA THR A 48 -7.01 7.36 15.07
C THR A 48 -6.70 6.49 16.29
N GLY A 49 -5.42 6.12 16.50
CA GLY A 49 -4.96 5.47 17.75
C GLY A 49 -4.88 6.44 18.90
N PHE A 50 -4.37 7.63 18.67
CA PHE A 50 -4.39 8.70 19.68
C PHE A 50 -5.82 9.15 20.01
N SER A 51 -6.71 9.17 19.01
CA SER A 51 -8.10 9.57 19.19
C SER A 51 -8.86 8.69 20.17
N THR A 52 -8.59 7.38 20.19
CA THR A 52 -9.23 6.47 21.15
C THR A 52 -8.88 6.83 22.60
N VAL A 53 -7.63 7.27 22.83
CA VAL A 53 -7.15 7.67 24.15
C VAL A 53 -7.64 9.07 24.53
N PHE A 54 -7.37 10.05 23.66
CA PHE A 54 -7.66 11.46 23.99
C PHE A 54 -9.15 11.83 23.94
N SER A 55 -9.97 11.10 23.18
CA SER A 55 -11.42 11.31 23.17
C SER A 55 -12.04 11.13 24.54
N GLN A 56 -11.60 10.15 25.32
CA GLN A 56 -12.05 9.97 26.70
C GLN A 56 -11.58 11.09 27.62
N LEU A 57 -10.33 11.52 27.52
CA LEU A 57 -9.77 12.59 28.33
C LEU A 57 -10.46 13.94 28.07
N LEU A 58 -10.82 14.22 26.83
CA LEU A 58 -11.40 15.48 26.38
C LEU A 58 -12.93 15.44 26.31
N HIS A 59 -13.55 14.31 26.66
CA HIS A 59 -15.01 14.09 26.58
C HIS A 59 -15.60 14.45 25.21
N CYS A 60 -14.89 14.13 24.12
CA CYS A 60 -15.34 14.33 22.75
C CYS A 60 -15.39 13.01 21.98
N SER A 61 -16.06 12.98 20.80
CA SER A 61 -16.05 11.76 19.99
C SER A 61 -14.65 11.52 19.37
N ALA A 62 -14.30 10.23 19.20
CA ALA A 62 -13.04 9.87 18.56
C ALA A 62 -12.95 10.40 17.12
N SER A 63 -14.08 10.47 16.41
CA SER A 63 -14.20 11.05 15.08
C SER A 63 -13.86 12.55 15.06
N THR A 64 -14.35 13.30 16.04
CA THR A 64 -14.09 14.75 16.16
C THR A 64 -12.61 15.02 16.45
N PHE A 65 -12.02 14.28 17.42
CA PHE A 65 -10.60 14.41 17.72
C PHE A 65 -9.73 14.06 16.50
N THR A 66 -10.05 12.95 15.82
CA THR A 66 -9.34 12.53 14.61
C THR A 66 -9.36 13.63 13.56
N THR A 67 -10.51 14.25 13.33
CA THR A 67 -10.67 15.33 12.35
C THR A 67 -9.80 16.54 12.70
N ALA A 68 -9.84 17.00 13.93
CA ALA A 68 -9.05 18.16 14.37
C ALA A 68 -7.54 17.91 14.26
N ALA A 69 -7.08 16.75 14.72
CA ALA A 69 -5.68 16.36 14.66
C ALA A 69 -5.19 16.12 13.23
N ASN A 70 -6.03 15.56 12.35
CA ASN A 70 -5.71 15.38 10.94
C ASN A 70 -5.48 16.72 10.23
N TYR A 71 -6.31 17.73 10.48
CA TYR A 71 -6.11 19.06 9.90
C TYR A 71 -4.83 19.73 10.41
N ALA A 72 -4.49 19.57 11.69
CA ALA A 72 -3.24 20.10 12.22
C ALA A 72 -2.01 19.44 11.56
N LEU A 73 -2.01 18.11 11.41
CA LEU A 73 -0.91 17.38 10.79
C LEU A 73 -0.85 17.56 9.26
N LEU A 74 -1.96 17.89 8.62
CA LEU A 74 -2.00 18.19 7.19
C LEU A 74 -1.12 19.40 6.83
N VAL A 75 -1.09 20.43 7.69
CA VAL A 75 -0.24 21.62 7.51
C VAL A 75 1.24 21.19 7.48
N LEU A 76 1.65 20.31 8.40
CA LEU A 76 3.02 19.76 8.41
C LEU A 76 3.30 18.95 7.14
N GLY A 77 2.37 18.11 6.71
CA GLY A 77 2.50 17.33 5.49
C GLY A 77 2.73 18.19 4.24
N PHE A 78 2.05 19.31 4.15
CA PHE A 78 2.19 20.24 3.01
C PHE A 78 3.60 20.85 2.95
N ILE A 79 4.20 21.15 4.09
CA ILE A 79 5.55 21.73 4.19
C ILE A 79 6.63 20.72 3.75
N PHE A 80 6.54 19.45 4.23
CA PHE A 80 7.61 18.47 4.08
C PHE A 80 7.49 17.58 2.83
N LEU A 81 6.29 17.25 2.37
CA LEU A 81 6.07 16.29 1.28
C LEU A 81 5.93 16.93 -0.10
N GLY A 82 5.70 18.26 -0.16
CA GLY A 82 5.58 19.00 -1.40
C GLY A 82 4.16 19.01 -2.00
N LYS A 83 3.95 19.86 -3.04
CA LYS A 83 2.61 20.21 -3.55
C LYS A 83 1.82 19.04 -4.14
N SER A 84 2.45 18.13 -4.88
CA SER A 84 1.74 17.02 -5.55
C SER A 84 1.17 16.01 -4.56
N VAL A 85 1.97 15.59 -3.58
CA VAL A 85 1.56 14.69 -2.51
C VAL A 85 0.56 15.40 -1.59
N GLY A 86 0.80 16.69 -1.31
CA GLY A 86 -0.05 17.53 -0.47
C GLY A 86 -1.50 17.61 -0.97
N ILE A 87 -1.74 17.89 -2.26
CA ILE A 87 -3.11 18.02 -2.80
C ILE A 87 -3.91 16.72 -2.66
N ARG A 88 -3.30 15.57 -2.99
CA ARG A 88 -3.95 14.26 -2.84
C ARG A 88 -4.24 13.94 -1.38
N THR A 89 -3.31 14.27 -0.50
CA THR A 89 -3.47 14.08 0.94
C THR A 89 -4.54 14.99 1.53
N VAL A 90 -4.62 16.26 1.09
CA VAL A 90 -5.72 17.17 1.47
C VAL A 90 -7.07 16.57 1.13
N TYR A 91 -7.25 16.12 -0.11
CA TYR A 91 -8.50 15.50 -0.54
C TYR A 91 -8.83 14.25 0.30
N ALA A 92 -7.86 13.34 0.46
CA ALA A 92 -8.04 12.13 1.25
C ALA A 92 -8.41 12.43 2.71
N THR A 93 -7.73 13.39 3.33
CA THR A 93 -8.00 13.83 4.72
C THR A 93 -9.41 14.43 4.86
N ILE A 94 -9.85 15.24 3.91
CA ILE A 94 -11.21 15.81 3.92
C ILE A 94 -12.24 14.69 3.77
N VAL A 95 -12.08 13.79 2.81
CA VAL A 95 -13.01 12.66 2.61
C VAL A 95 -13.06 11.78 3.85
N MET A 96 -11.92 11.47 4.48
CA MET A 96 -11.84 10.67 5.69
C MET A 96 -12.57 11.36 6.86
N SER A 97 -12.28 12.63 7.08
CA SER A 97 -12.87 13.41 8.17
C SER A 97 -14.39 13.55 8.02
N VAL A 98 -14.86 13.89 6.82
CA VAL A 98 -16.29 14.00 6.52
C VAL A 98 -16.98 12.64 6.68
N SER A 99 -16.37 11.55 6.18
CA SER A 99 -16.95 10.22 6.28
C SER A 99 -17.04 9.72 7.73
N LEU A 100 -16.02 9.96 8.56
CA LEU A 100 -16.04 9.59 9.98
C LEU A 100 -17.11 10.37 10.73
N GLN A 101 -17.22 11.69 10.52
CA GLN A 101 -18.24 12.51 11.14
C GLN A 101 -19.66 12.16 10.67
N ALA A 102 -19.82 11.88 9.38
CA ALA A 102 -21.11 11.45 8.85
C ALA A 102 -21.56 10.12 9.47
N LEU A 103 -20.67 9.15 9.63
CA LEU A 103 -21.01 7.90 10.31
C LEU A 103 -21.32 8.11 11.79
N ASP A 104 -20.57 8.97 12.48
CA ASP A 104 -20.80 9.32 13.88
C ASP A 104 -22.19 9.93 14.10
N ALA A 105 -22.66 10.75 13.15
CA ALA A 105 -23.97 11.39 13.19
C ALA A 105 -25.12 10.46 12.73
N LEU A 106 -24.90 9.60 11.72
CA LEU A 106 -25.95 8.78 11.10
C LEU A 106 -26.11 7.40 11.77
N VAL A 107 -25.04 6.84 12.26
CA VAL A 107 -24.99 5.49 12.84
C VAL A 107 -24.16 5.51 14.13
N PRO A 108 -24.62 6.20 15.19
CA PRO A 108 -23.86 6.28 16.44
C PRO A 108 -23.66 4.89 17.04
N MET A 109 -22.41 4.53 17.27
CA MET A 109 -22.05 3.24 17.89
C MET A 109 -21.97 3.37 19.40
N HIS A 110 -22.77 2.56 20.11
CA HIS A 110 -22.79 2.52 21.56
C HIS A 110 -22.01 1.33 22.18
N GLY A 111 -21.40 0.50 21.34
CA GLY A 111 -20.61 -0.67 21.75
C GLY A 111 -20.00 -1.40 20.54
N THR A 112 -19.39 -2.53 20.81
CA THR A 112 -18.77 -3.41 19.81
C THR A 112 -19.85 -4.09 18.94
N LEU A 113 -19.50 -4.45 17.70
CA LEU A 113 -20.40 -5.18 16.80
C LEU A 113 -20.58 -6.65 17.21
N THR A 114 -19.53 -7.23 17.81
CA THR A 114 -19.52 -8.64 18.25
C THR A 114 -18.92 -8.75 19.63
N ASP A 115 -19.21 -9.88 20.30
CA ASP A 115 -18.62 -10.21 21.60
C ASP A 115 -17.21 -10.85 21.46
N GLN A 116 -16.59 -10.76 20.29
CA GLN A 116 -15.30 -11.37 20.01
C GLN A 116 -14.23 -10.34 19.63
N PRO A 117 -13.50 -9.77 20.60
CA PRO A 117 -12.52 -8.72 20.34
C PRO A 117 -11.43 -9.11 19.35
N MET A 118 -11.03 -10.39 19.33
CA MET A 118 -10.02 -10.89 18.40
C MET A 118 -10.51 -10.85 16.94
N LEU A 119 -11.78 -11.21 16.70
CA LEU A 119 -12.38 -11.11 15.37
C LEU A 119 -12.44 -9.65 14.90
N GLU A 120 -12.89 -8.76 15.76
CA GLU A 120 -12.96 -7.33 15.45
C GLU A 120 -11.58 -6.72 15.23
N LEU A 121 -10.57 -7.18 15.97
CA LEU A 121 -9.19 -6.74 15.76
C LEU A 121 -8.68 -7.08 14.35
N VAL A 122 -9.01 -8.25 13.80
CA VAL A 122 -8.61 -8.61 12.43
C VAL A 122 -9.17 -7.60 11.42
N PHE A 123 -10.45 -7.24 11.52
CA PHE A 123 -11.05 -6.24 10.62
C PHE A 123 -10.52 -4.82 10.89
N ALA A 124 -10.28 -4.47 12.15
CA ALA A 124 -9.66 -3.20 12.54
C ALA A 124 -8.24 -3.03 12.01
N ILE A 125 -7.53 -4.12 11.74
CA ILE A 125 -6.19 -4.14 11.12
C ILE A 125 -6.31 -4.15 9.60
N MET A 126 -7.00 -5.16 9.03
CA MET A 126 -6.96 -5.45 7.61
C MET A 126 -7.54 -4.33 6.75
N LEU A 127 -8.70 -3.79 7.14
CA LEU A 127 -9.37 -2.76 6.35
C LEU A 127 -8.55 -1.46 6.29
N PRO A 128 -8.10 -0.87 7.42
CA PRO A 128 -7.25 0.32 7.36
C PRO A 128 -5.88 0.06 6.73
N ALA A 129 -5.27 -1.12 6.94
CA ALA A 129 -3.97 -1.42 6.35
C ALA A 129 -4.01 -1.51 4.82
N VAL A 130 -5.03 -2.18 4.26
CA VAL A 130 -5.23 -2.25 2.81
C VAL A 130 -5.51 -0.86 2.23
N GLY A 131 -6.39 -0.08 2.85
CA GLY A 131 -6.68 1.27 2.39
C GLY A 131 -5.45 2.19 2.44
N SER A 132 -4.69 2.19 3.55
CA SER A 132 -3.43 2.94 3.67
C SER A 132 -2.40 2.50 2.62
N ALA A 133 -2.24 1.20 2.39
CA ALA A 133 -1.29 0.68 1.41
C ALA A 133 -1.62 1.14 -0.03
N ILE A 134 -2.90 1.19 -0.39
CA ILE A 134 -3.35 1.72 -1.69
C ILE A 134 -3.01 3.22 -1.79
N LEU A 135 -3.29 4.00 -0.74
CA LEU A 135 -2.97 5.44 -0.71
C LEU A 135 -1.47 5.68 -0.84
N PHE A 136 -0.63 4.99 -0.07
CA PHE A 136 0.83 5.14 -0.15
C PHE A 136 1.38 4.75 -1.53
N ASN A 137 0.78 3.77 -2.20
CA ASN A 137 1.19 3.35 -3.55
C ASN A 137 0.94 4.41 -4.64
N ILE A 138 0.04 5.36 -4.38
CA ILE A 138 -0.25 6.49 -5.26
C ILE A 138 0.28 7.82 -4.73
N ASP A 139 1.23 7.78 -3.79
CA ASP A 139 1.82 8.95 -3.15
C ASP A 139 0.74 9.85 -2.50
N ALA A 140 -0.18 9.26 -1.76
CA ALA A 140 -1.19 9.92 -0.96
C ALA A 140 -1.21 9.37 0.46
N SER A 141 -1.82 10.10 1.40
CA SER A 141 -2.00 9.70 2.79
C SER A 141 -3.43 10.02 3.24
N SER A 142 -3.92 9.27 4.22
CA SER A 142 -5.20 9.58 4.87
C SER A 142 -5.15 10.80 5.80
N GLY A 143 -3.96 11.37 5.97
CA GLY A 143 -3.68 12.40 6.98
C GLY A 143 -3.07 11.80 8.24
N GLY A 144 -3.02 12.60 9.30
CA GLY A 144 -2.55 12.14 10.59
C GLY A 144 -1.09 11.68 10.62
N THR A 145 -0.81 10.66 11.45
CA THR A 145 0.57 10.13 11.57
C THR A 145 1.03 9.36 10.33
N ASP A 146 0.15 9.00 9.42
CA ASP A 146 0.52 8.45 8.11
C ASP A 146 1.39 9.46 7.33
N VAL A 147 1.14 10.77 7.51
CA VAL A 147 2.01 11.84 6.98
C VAL A 147 3.40 11.80 7.61
N ILE A 148 3.47 11.57 8.93
CA ILE A 148 4.76 11.43 9.65
C ILE A 148 5.52 10.22 9.10
N ALA A 149 4.84 9.09 8.89
CA ALA A 149 5.45 7.91 8.31
C ALA A 149 6.00 8.15 6.88
N MET A 150 5.27 8.90 6.04
CA MET A 150 5.76 9.32 4.73
C MET A 150 6.98 10.24 4.81
N ILE A 151 7.01 11.15 5.78
CA ILE A 151 8.17 12.02 6.03
C ILE A 151 9.36 11.17 6.47
N LEU A 152 9.19 10.25 7.43
CA LEU A 152 10.23 9.33 7.86
C LEU A 152 10.78 8.51 6.69
N LYS A 153 9.91 7.90 5.88
CA LYS A 153 10.33 7.19 4.67
C LYS A 153 11.12 8.06 3.70
N LYS A 154 10.74 9.33 3.53
CA LYS A 154 11.42 10.26 2.61
C LYS A 154 12.84 10.62 3.05
N TYR A 155 13.07 10.74 4.36
CA TYR A 155 14.35 11.20 4.92
C TYR A 155 15.19 10.08 5.54
N THR A 156 14.67 8.84 5.59
CA THR A 156 15.37 7.67 6.11
C THR A 156 15.28 6.50 5.12
N SER A 157 16.03 5.44 5.36
CA SER A 157 15.95 4.19 4.57
C SER A 157 14.86 3.23 5.07
N MET A 158 13.92 3.69 5.92
CA MET A 158 12.85 2.86 6.47
C MET A 158 11.78 2.56 5.41
N ASN A 159 11.24 1.33 5.43
CA ASN A 159 10.00 1.04 4.72
C ASN A 159 8.80 1.69 5.41
N ILE A 160 7.66 1.76 4.72
CA ILE A 160 6.45 2.45 5.22
C ILE A 160 5.93 1.80 6.51
N GLY A 161 5.93 0.47 6.60
CA GLY A 161 5.43 -0.22 7.79
C GLY A 161 6.27 0.07 9.03
N SER A 162 7.60 0.04 8.91
CA SER A 162 8.49 0.41 10.01
C SER A 162 8.32 1.88 10.43
N ALA A 163 8.11 2.77 9.47
CA ALA A 163 7.86 4.18 9.74
C ALA A 163 6.51 4.40 10.46
N LEU A 164 5.46 3.66 10.06
CA LEU A 164 4.18 3.66 10.75
C LEU A 164 4.31 3.14 12.19
N MET A 165 5.06 2.04 12.37
CA MET A 165 5.30 1.48 13.70
C MET A 165 5.98 2.49 14.62
N ALA A 166 7.02 3.17 14.14
CA ALA A 166 7.73 4.20 14.91
C ALA A 166 6.83 5.39 15.28
N ALA A 167 5.95 5.82 14.36
CA ALA A 167 5.04 6.93 14.58
C ALA A 167 3.92 6.60 15.60
N ASP A 168 3.51 5.33 15.67
CA ASP A 168 2.32 4.93 16.43
C ASP A 168 2.62 4.30 17.80
N VAL A 169 3.89 3.99 18.11
CA VAL A 169 4.27 3.30 19.36
C VAL A 169 3.84 4.04 20.61
N ALA A 170 3.86 5.38 20.58
CA ALA A 170 3.46 6.20 21.71
C ALA A 170 1.95 6.08 22.02
N ALA A 171 1.09 5.97 20.99
CA ALA A 171 -0.34 5.77 21.17
C ALA A 171 -0.65 4.44 21.86
N VAL A 172 0.10 3.39 21.50
CA VAL A 172 -0.04 2.07 22.10
C VAL A 172 0.41 2.07 23.56
N GLY A 173 1.52 2.77 23.88
CA GLY A 173 1.96 2.95 25.28
C GLY A 173 0.91 3.65 26.15
N LEU A 174 0.29 4.71 25.65
CA LEU A 174 -0.81 5.42 26.32
C LEU A 174 -2.04 4.51 26.50
N SER A 175 -2.34 3.64 25.54
CA SER A 175 -3.46 2.69 25.66
C SER A 175 -3.30 1.74 26.84
N PHE A 176 -2.10 1.28 27.13
CA PHE A 176 -1.82 0.46 28.30
C PHE A 176 -2.20 1.16 29.60
N ALA A 177 -1.83 2.43 29.71
CA ALA A 177 -2.09 3.25 30.90
C ALA A 177 -3.58 3.53 31.10
N MET A 178 -4.34 3.71 30.00
CA MET A 178 -5.74 4.15 30.04
C MET A 178 -6.75 3.01 30.08
N TYR A 179 -6.54 1.95 29.30
CA TYR A 179 -7.51 0.86 29.09
C TYR A 179 -7.07 -0.47 29.70
N GLY A 180 -5.91 -0.50 30.34
CA GLY A 180 -5.36 -1.68 31.01
C GLY A 180 -4.68 -2.67 30.05
N PRO A 181 -4.17 -3.80 30.61
CA PRO A 181 -3.27 -4.70 29.89
C PRO A 181 -3.90 -5.39 28.67
N SER A 182 -5.18 -5.77 28.76
CA SER A 182 -5.85 -6.49 27.67
C SER A 182 -5.92 -5.66 26.41
N THR A 183 -6.45 -4.45 26.47
CA THR A 183 -6.56 -3.52 25.32
C THR A 183 -5.18 -3.08 24.83
N GLY A 184 -4.23 -2.90 25.75
CA GLY A 184 -2.85 -2.59 25.41
C GLY A 184 -2.18 -3.70 24.59
N LEU A 185 -2.36 -4.96 24.99
CA LEU A 185 -1.82 -6.11 24.24
C LEU A 185 -2.46 -6.25 22.85
N PHE A 186 -3.77 -6.07 22.74
CA PHE A 186 -4.44 -6.03 21.43
C PHE A 186 -3.91 -4.86 20.58
N SER A 187 -3.64 -3.72 21.19
CA SER A 187 -3.06 -2.56 20.46
C SER A 187 -1.63 -2.80 19.98
N ILE A 188 -0.78 -3.48 20.75
CA ILE A 188 0.55 -3.92 20.31
C ILE A 188 0.43 -4.88 19.12
N MET A 189 -0.41 -5.90 19.25
CA MET A 189 -0.62 -6.87 18.17
C MET A 189 -1.16 -6.18 16.92
N GLY A 190 -2.09 -5.25 17.08
CA GLY A 190 -2.63 -4.45 16.00
C GLY A 190 -1.58 -3.57 15.31
N LEU A 191 -0.68 -2.94 16.06
CA LEU A 191 0.40 -2.11 15.53
C LEU A 191 1.36 -2.93 14.66
N VAL A 192 1.86 -4.06 15.20
CA VAL A 192 2.78 -4.95 14.48
C VAL A 192 2.12 -5.54 13.25
N ALA A 193 0.92 -6.10 13.40
CA ALA A 193 0.21 -6.72 12.29
C ALA A 193 -0.17 -5.71 11.19
N LYS A 194 -0.65 -4.50 11.55
CA LYS A 194 -0.93 -3.44 10.57
C LYS A 194 0.33 -3.07 9.77
N SER A 195 1.46 -2.87 10.45
CA SER A 195 2.74 -2.56 9.81
C SER A 195 3.14 -3.61 8.77
N MET A 196 3.09 -4.90 9.16
CA MET A 196 3.41 -6.01 8.27
C MET A 196 2.43 -6.12 7.09
N VAL A 197 1.13 -5.93 7.32
CA VAL A 197 0.12 -5.97 6.26
C VAL A 197 0.32 -4.84 5.26
N VAL A 198 0.60 -3.63 5.72
CA VAL A 198 0.85 -2.47 4.84
C VAL A 198 2.05 -2.74 3.93
N ASP A 199 3.19 -3.17 4.49
CA ASP A 199 4.39 -3.46 3.71
C ASP A 199 4.14 -4.60 2.70
N ASN A 200 3.53 -5.70 3.13
CA ASN A 200 3.19 -6.82 2.24
C ASN A 200 2.25 -6.42 1.11
N VAL A 201 1.23 -5.60 1.38
CA VAL A 201 0.29 -5.14 0.35
C VAL A 201 1.00 -4.23 -0.65
N ILE A 202 1.83 -3.28 -0.19
CA ILE A 202 2.60 -2.39 -1.07
C ILE A 202 3.56 -3.22 -1.94
N GLU A 203 4.28 -4.15 -1.35
CA GLU A 203 5.20 -5.03 -2.06
C GLU A 203 4.48 -5.82 -3.15
N ASN A 204 3.36 -6.48 -2.82
CA ASN A 204 2.55 -7.23 -3.77
C ASN A 204 1.95 -6.37 -4.90
N MET A 205 1.60 -5.11 -4.61
CA MET A 205 1.11 -4.17 -5.62
C MET A 205 2.20 -3.75 -6.61
N ASN A 206 3.45 -3.71 -6.18
CA ASN A 206 4.61 -3.31 -6.98
C ASN A 206 5.34 -4.49 -7.62
N LEU A 207 4.90 -5.72 -7.33
CA LEU A 207 5.55 -6.94 -7.78
C LEU A 207 5.66 -7.01 -9.30
N CYS A 208 6.89 -7.09 -9.79
CA CYS A 208 7.24 -7.35 -11.18
C CYS A 208 7.77 -8.78 -11.33
N LYS A 209 7.81 -9.27 -12.56
CA LYS A 209 8.35 -10.58 -12.93
C LYS A 209 9.61 -10.38 -13.74
N CYS A 210 10.72 -10.92 -13.27
CA CYS A 210 11.97 -11.02 -14.00
C CYS A 210 12.01 -12.40 -14.69
N PHE A 211 12.30 -12.38 -15.97
CA PHE A 211 12.44 -13.58 -16.77
C PHE A 211 13.90 -13.77 -17.17
N ASN A 212 14.41 -14.98 -16.97
CA ASN A 212 15.61 -15.48 -17.60
C ASN A 212 15.19 -16.66 -18.47
N ILE A 213 15.26 -16.48 -19.78
CA ILE A 213 14.78 -17.43 -20.79
C ILE A 213 15.99 -17.97 -21.53
N VAL A 214 16.23 -19.27 -21.45
CA VAL A 214 17.29 -19.95 -22.21
C VAL A 214 16.66 -20.64 -23.41
N CYS A 215 17.00 -20.22 -24.63
CA CYS A 215 16.38 -20.64 -25.87
C CYS A 215 17.39 -20.78 -26.98
N GLU A 216 17.01 -21.46 -28.09
CA GLU A 216 17.81 -21.63 -29.30
C GLU A 216 17.42 -20.61 -30.37
N HIS A 217 16.13 -20.18 -30.38
CA HIS A 217 15.59 -19.27 -31.40
C HIS A 217 15.08 -17.94 -30.75
N PRO A 218 15.98 -17.02 -30.34
CA PRO A 218 15.62 -15.85 -29.56
C PRO A 218 14.79 -14.79 -30.32
N GLN A 219 14.86 -14.77 -31.67
CA GLN A 219 14.33 -13.68 -32.49
C GLN A 219 12.81 -13.47 -32.29
N ALA A 220 12.03 -14.56 -32.37
CA ALA A 220 10.58 -14.47 -32.20
C ALA A 220 10.19 -13.98 -30.81
N ILE A 221 10.89 -14.46 -29.77
CA ILE A 221 10.65 -14.07 -28.36
C ILE A 221 11.02 -12.60 -28.14
N CYS A 222 12.18 -12.15 -28.64
CA CYS A 222 12.62 -10.77 -28.55
C CYS A 222 11.65 -9.82 -29.26
N ASN A 223 11.18 -10.17 -30.46
CA ASN A 223 10.22 -9.38 -31.21
C ASN A 223 8.92 -9.23 -30.44
N PHE A 224 8.40 -10.30 -29.85
CA PHE A 224 7.20 -10.26 -29.02
C PHE A 224 7.38 -9.37 -27.77
N ILE A 225 8.54 -9.44 -27.10
CA ILE A 225 8.85 -8.60 -25.94
C ILE A 225 8.87 -7.12 -26.34
N ILE A 226 9.50 -6.79 -27.46
CA ILE A 226 9.70 -5.39 -27.90
C ILE A 226 8.41 -4.79 -28.46
N HIS A 227 7.76 -5.48 -29.38
CA HIS A 227 6.64 -4.91 -30.14
C HIS A 227 5.28 -5.14 -29.50
N ASP A 228 5.02 -6.35 -28.94
CA ASP A 228 3.71 -6.68 -28.37
C ASP A 228 3.61 -6.32 -26.89
N LEU A 229 4.69 -6.43 -26.13
CA LEU A 229 4.72 -6.10 -24.71
C LEU A 229 5.29 -4.71 -24.41
N ASN A 230 5.91 -4.07 -25.41
CA ASN A 230 6.58 -2.77 -25.29
C ASN A 230 7.56 -2.73 -24.09
N ARG A 231 8.44 -3.75 -24.04
CA ARG A 231 9.47 -3.92 -23.03
C ARG A 231 10.84 -4.13 -23.68
N SER A 232 11.90 -3.80 -22.95
CA SER A 232 13.26 -4.11 -23.35
C SER A 232 13.63 -5.55 -22.99
N ALA A 233 14.52 -6.13 -23.78
CA ALA A 233 15.17 -7.39 -23.46
C ALA A 233 16.68 -7.23 -23.62
N THR A 234 17.44 -7.90 -22.77
CA THR A 234 18.90 -8.02 -22.91
C THR A 234 19.22 -9.47 -23.21
N THR A 235 20.05 -9.70 -24.23
CA THR A 235 20.43 -11.04 -24.65
C THR A 235 21.90 -11.29 -24.34
N PHE A 236 22.20 -12.54 -23.93
CA PHE A 236 23.54 -13.04 -23.70
C PHE A 236 23.74 -14.33 -24.53
N GLU A 237 24.86 -14.45 -25.17
CA GLU A 237 25.27 -15.74 -25.78
C GLU A 237 25.66 -16.70 -24.66
N ALA A 238 25.18 -17.92 -24.73
CA ALA A 238 25.45 -18.97 -23.77
C ALA A 238 25.76 -20.30 -24.48
N ARG A 239 26.37 -21.22 -23.76
CA ARG A 239 26.68 -22.54 -24.24
C ARG A 239 26.20 -23.60 -23.26
N GLY A 240 25.49 -24.59 -23.74
CA GLY A 240 25.03 -25.70 -22.93
C GLY A 240 26.21 -26.53 -22.43
N ALA A 241 26.42 -26.63 -21.12
CA ALA A 241 27.57 -27.36 -20.57
C ALA A 241 27.59 -28.87 -20.90
N TYR A 242 26.42 -29.47 -21.11
CA TYR A 242 26.28 -30.87 -21.41
C TYR A 242 26.32 -31.15 -22.94
N SER A 243 25.55 -30.37 -23.72
CA SER A 243 25.38 -30.60 -25.17
C SER A 243 26.35 -29.82 -26.04
N ASP A 244 27.10 -28.88 -25.43
CA ASP A 244 27.95 -27.91 -26.13
C ASP A 244 27.22 -27.05 -27.17
N ALA A 245 25.88 -27.08 -27.15
CA ALA A 245 25.01 -26.35 -28.06
C ALA A 245 24.99 -24.83 -27.76
N HIS A 246 25.00 -24.04 -28.83
CA HIS A 246 24.78 -22.60 -28.72
C HIS A 246 23.36 -22.30 -28.24
N LYS A 247 23.24 -21.45 -27.23
CA LYS A 247 21.97 -20.98 -26.67
C LYS A 247 22.03 -19.48 -26.44
N THR A 248 20.88 -18.85 -26.37
CA THR A 248 20.76 -17.44 -25.98
C THR A 248 19.97 -17.36 -24.69
N VAL A 249 20.47 -16.57 -23.76
CA VAL A 249 19.73 -16.17 -22.52
C VAL A 249 19.12 -14.82 -22.79
N ILE A 250 17.80 -14.73 -22.67
CA ILE A 250 17.06 -13.48 -22.76
C ILE A 250 16.66 -13.07 -21.34
N MET A 251 17.11 -11.89 -20.91
CA MET A 251 16.72 -11.28 -19.63
C MET A 251 15.76 -10.14 -19.89
N THR A 252 14.59 -10.17 -19.25
CA THR A 252 13.60 -9.12 -19.36
C THR A 252 12.76 -9.00 -18.08
N THR A 253 12.23 -7.82 -17.83
CA THR A 253 11.41 -7.56 -16.67
C THR A 253 10.11 -6.91 -17.07
N MET A 254 9.01 -7.36 -16.45
CA MET A 254 7.68 -6.91 -16.81
C MET A 254 6.67 -7.06 -15.68
N ARG A 255 5.50 -6.48 -15.85
CA ARG A 255 4.38 -6.62 -14.92
C ARG A 255 3.72 -8.00 -15.04
N ARG A 256 3.02 -8.42 -13.98
CA ARG A 256 2.36 -9.73 -13.88
C ARG A 256 1.44 -10.05 -15.06
N SER A 257 0.67 -9.08 -15.55
CA SER A 257 -0.23 -9.28 -16.70
C SER A 257 0.51 -9.57 -17.99
N GLN A 258 1.64 -8.90 -18.23
CA GLN A 258 2.52 -9.10 -19.39
C GLN A 258 3.26 -10.44 -19.27
N ALA A 259 3.67 -10.81 -18.06
CA ALA A 259 4.37 -12.08 -17.78
C ALA A 259 3.55 -13.31 -18.18
N ILE A 260 2.24 -13.28 -17.95
CA ILE A 260 1.34 -14.39 -18.38
C ILE A 260 1.33 -14.51 -19.91
N ARG A 261 1.26 -13.40 -20.63
CA ARG A 261 1.28 -13.37 -22.10
C ARG A 261 2.61 -13.89 -22.64
N LEU A 262 3.74 -13.42 -22.09
CA LEU A 262 5.06 -13.87 -22.50
C LEU A 262 5.26 -15.36 -22.27
N ARG A 263 4.92 -15.86 -21.09
CA ARG A 263 5.04 -17.30 -20.77
C ARG A 263 4.24 -18.18 -21.73
N ASN A 264 3.01 -17.77 -22.05
CA ASN A 264 2.17 -18.53 -22.97
C ASN A 264 2.74 -18.50 -24.41
N PHE A 265 3.25 -17.34 -24.86
CA PHE A 265 3.89 -17.19 -26.15
C PHE A 265 5.12 -18.08 -26.28
N ILE A 266 6.04 -18.07 -25.30
CA ILE A 266 7.24 -18.89 -25.34
C ILE A 266 6.90 -20.39 -25.41
N ARG A 267 5.93 -20.84 -24.59
CA ARG A 267 5.51 -22.25 -24.62
C ARG A 267 4.94 -22.70 -25.96
N GLN A 268 4.39 -21.79 -26.74
CA GLN A 268 3.86 -22.08 -28.09
C GLN A 268 4.96 -22.06 -29.16
N GLN A 269 5.88 -21.09 -29.04
CA GLN A 269 6.94 -20.90 -30.05
C GLN A 269 8.14 -21.85 -29.87
N GLU A 270 8.54 -22.08 -28.64
CA GLU A 270 9.71 -22.89 -28.30
C GLU A 270 9.44 -23.71 -27.03
N PRO A 271 8.73 -24.82 -27.11
CA PRO A 271 8.36 -25.67 -25.97
C PRO A 271 9.56 -26.18 -25.16
N THR A 272 10.74 -26.26 -25.79
CA THR A 272 12.00 -26.71 -25.16
C THR A 272 12.74 -25.59 -24.42
N ALA A 273 12.29 -24.33 -24.54
CA ALA A 273 12.92 -23.22 -23.83
C ALA A 273 12.80 -23.38 -22.32
N PHE A 274 13.91 -23.15 -21.62
CA PHE A 274 13.92 -23.11 -20.16
C PHE A 274 13.59 -21.69 -19.68
N ILE A 275 12.58 -21.57 -18.82
CA ILE A 275 12.11 -20.26 -18.33
C ILE A 275 12.22 -20.24 -16.82
N MET A 276 13.07 -19.37 -16.29
CA MET A 276 13.11 -19.03 -14.87
C MET A 276 12.38 -17.70 -14.64
N ILE A 277 11.42 -17.69 -13.73
CA ILE A 277 10.61 -16.53 -13.41
C ILE A 277 10.79 -16.20 -11.94
N GLU A 278 11.36 -15.05 -11.67
CA GLU A 278 11.57 -14.54 -10.32
C GLU A 278 10.63 -13.37 -10.02
N ASN A 279 10.34 -13.15 -8.73
CA ASN A 279 9.61 -11.99 -8.28
C ASN A 279 10.60 -10.91 -7.87
N SER A 280 10.34 -9.66 -8.26
CA SER A 280 11.06 -8.50 -7.76
C SER A 280 10.05 -7.41 -7.41
N SER A 281 10.11 -6.92 -6.19
CA SER A 281 9.27 -5.81 -5.71
C SER A 281 9.92 -4.45 -5.95
N GLU A 282 11.25 -4.43 -6.20
CA GLU A 282 12.01 -3.21 -6.40
C GLU A 282 12.82 -3.29 -7.69
N ILE A 283 12.45 -2.45 -8.66
CA ILE A 283 13.16 -2.27 -9.92
C ILE A 283 13.31 -0.78 -10.17
N ILE A 284 14.57 -0.34 -10.25
CA ILE A 284 14.93 1.05 -10.51
C ILE A 284 15.39 1.16 -11.96
N GLY A 285 14.76 2.06 -12.73
CA GLY A 285 15.14 2.29 -14.13
C GLY A 285 13.99 2.77 -15.00
N LYS A 286 14.32 3.12 -16.26
CA LYS A 286 13.35 3.64 -17.23
C LYS A 286 12.20 2.66 -17.48
N GLY A 287 10.97 3.10 -17.19
CA GLY A 287 9.75 2.28 -17.33
C GLY A 287 9.28 1.59 -16.05
N PHE A 288 10.04 1.75 -14.95
CA PHE A 288 9.72 1.32 -13.58
C PHE A 288 9.81 2.52 -12.62
N SER A 289 10.41 2.36 -11.45
CA SER A 289 10.65 3.47 -10.53
C SER A 289 11.76 4.38 -11.08
N PRO A 290 11.60 5.71 -11.04
CA PRO A 290 12.69 6.63 -11.41
C PRO A 290 13.86 6.50 -10.40
N VAL A 291 15.05 6.78 -10.89
CA VAL A 291 16.28 6.87 -10.07
C VAL A 291 16.17 8.03 -9.10
#